data_64c666c4eed509cc78a330bed74b19e8
#
_entry.id   64c666c4eed509cc78a330bed74b19e8
#
_cell.length_a   1.000
_cell.length_b   1.000
_cell.length_c   1.000
_cell.angle_alpha   90.00
_cell.angle_beta   90.00
_cell.angle_gamma   90.00
#
_symmetry.space_group_name_H-M   'P 1'
#
loop_
_entity.id
_entity.type
_entity.pdbx_description
1 polymer ?
#
loop_
_entity_poly.entity_id
_entity_poly.type
_entity_poly.pdbx_seq_one_letter_code
_entity_poly.pdbx_strand_id
1 'polypeptide(L)'
;MKSPRLLLPALIALIAFSLVALHSQTASADEGWVIRSFNTSYVIHKDASVDVVEDIQVDFLALQKHGIFRDIPVEYLIDGDPRHHRLITLSNIKVDDGNGKNWKFEKSRVGSNLQIKIGDADKTISGPQRYRISYTVKGAFNTFDDHDEFFWNATGDQWGVPIQSARATLTAPALTEVICYEGPRGTNRTCNFSLNGSNATFATKGQLSSFQGLTIVAATPKGAVNVPPPTLKYIKTPEEAFVDFMGLKPLPIIGAIILGIGSIGIVVRNWWLSGRDRWAGDVHYLTGSDANNPRPLFARETVVVEYAPPEIGNEKRPLRPAEIGLLL
;
A
#
# COMPACT_ATOMS: atom_id res chain seq x y z
N MET A 1 37.99 -34.48 7.62
CA MET A 1 37.10 -33.63 6.84
C MET A 1 35.65 -33.88 7.29
N LYS A 2 35.09 -32.99 8.11
CA LYS A 2 33.69 -33.11 8.63
C LYS A 2 32.71 -32.57 7.60
N SER A 3 31.72 -33.37 7.25
CA SER A 3 30.77 -33.12 6.17
C SER A 3 29.84 -31.92 6.48
N PRO A 4 29.53 -31.05 5.47
CA PRO A 4 28.67 -29.86 5.64
C PRO A 4 27.15 -30.18 5.68
N ARG A 5 26.78 -31.45 5.92
CA ARG A 5 25.37 -31.92 5.81
C ARG A 5 24.45 -31.53 6.98
N LEU A 6 24.96 -30.99 8.07
CA LEU A 6 24.18 -30.64 9.26
C LEU A 6 23.82 -29.14 9.36
N LEU A 7 24.39 -28.28 8.54
CA LEU A 7 24.13 -26.83 8.59
C LEU A 7 22.84 -26.42 7.86
N LEU A 8 22.42 -27.14 6.83
CA LEU A 8 21.26 -26.81 6.03
C LEU A 8 19.94 -26.98 6.80
N PRO A 9 19.69 -28.11 7.53
CA PRO A 9 18.46 -28.24 8.32
C PRO A 9 18.38 -27.26 9.51
N ALA A 10 19.53 -26.92 10.11
CA ALA A 10 19.57 -25.92 11.18
C ALA A 10 19.23 -24.50 10.68
N LEU A 11 19.67 -24.14 9.48
CA LEU A 11 19.35 -22.85 8.86
C LEU A 11 17.86 -22.75 8.47
N ILE A 12 17.28 -23.84 7.95
CA ILE A 12 15.85 -23.90 7.60
C ILE A 12 14.99 -23.84 8.87
N ALA A 13 15.39 -24.50 9.96
CA ALA A 13 14.70 -24.42 11.24
C ALA A 13 14.76 -23.02 11.85
N LEU A 14 15.87 -22.31 11.72
CA LEU A 14 16.04 -20.93 12.20
C LEU A 14 15.18 -19.93 11.39
N ILE A 15 15.07 -20.11 10.09
CA ILE A 15 14.22 -19.29 9.21
C ILE A 15 12.74 -19.55 9.48
N ALA A 16 12.35 -20.81 9.67
CA ALA A 16 10.98 -21.18 10.04
C ALA A 16 10.59 -20.63 11.42
N PHE A 17 11.49 -20.64 12.39
CA PHE A 17 11.25 -20.07 13.72
C PHE A 17 11.13 -18.54 13.69
N SER A 18 11.91 -17.85 12.87
CA SER A 18 11.80 -16.39 12.69
C SER A 18 10.52 -15.99 11.96
N LEU A 19 9.99 -16.79 11.04
CA LEU A 19 8.71 -16.54 10.36
C LEU A 19 7.49 -16.72 11.29
N VAL A 20 7.56 -17.62 12.26
CA VAL A 20 6.49 -17.80 13.27
C VAL A 20 6.47 -16.66 14.29
N ALA A 21 7.62 -16.08 14.62
CA ALA A 21 7.71 -14.96 15.55
C ALA A 21 7.15 -13.63 14.99
N LEU A 22 7.00 -13.50 13.65
CA LEU A 22 6.45 -12.32 12.99
C LEU A 22 4.90 -12.27 12.99
N HIS A 23 4.22 -13.31 13.47
CA HIS A 23 2.75 -13.33 13.61
C HIS A 23 2.31 -13.05 15.05
N SER A 24 3.00 -12.20 15.78
CA SER A 24 2.47 -11.63 17.02
C SER A 24 1.26 -10.78 16.64
N GLN A 25 0.06 -11.37 16.67
CA GLN A 25 -1.16 -10.58 16.75
C GLN A 25 -1.03 -9.73 18.00
N THR A 26 -0.81 -8.44 17.81
CA THR A 26 -0.97 -7.48 18.89
C THR A 26 -2.42 -7.60 19.35
N ALA A 27 -2.65 -8.27 20.47
CA ALA A 27 -3.89 -8.11 21.21
C ALA A 27 -3.97 -6.62 21.49
N SER A 28 -4.89 -5.93 20.80
CA SER A 28 -5.15 -4.51 21.05
C SER A 28 -5.72 -4.44 22.46
N ALA A 29 -4.87 -4.04 23.41
CA ALA A 29 -5.32 -3.77 24.76
C ALA A 29 -6.37 -2.66 24.69
N ASP A 30 -7.45 -2.79 25.41
CA ASP A 30 -8.41 -1.71 25.67
C ASP A 30 -7.60 -0.48 26.12
N GLU A 31 -7.76 0.63 25.39
CA GLU A 31 -7.00 1.87 25.66
C GLU A 31 -7.36 2.49 27.01
N GLY A 32 -8.28 1.89 27.78
CA GLY A 32 -8.64 2.29 29.13
C GLY A 32 -9.53 3.53 29.23
N TRP A 33 -10.17 3.94 28.13
CA TRP A 33 -11.18 5.00 28.08
C TRP A 33 -12.42 4.49 27.31
N VAL A 34 -13.47 5.28 27.24
CA VAL A 34 -14.75 4.81 26.70
C VAL A 34 -15.46 5.90 25.90
N ILE A 35 -16.18 5.50 24.86
CA ILE A 35 -17.16 6.34 24.19
C ILE A 35 -18.51 6.10 24.88
N ARG A 36 -19.00 7.12 25.62
CA ARG A 36 -20.27 7.04 26.35
C ARG A 36 -21.47 7.02 25.41
N SER A 37 -21.42 7.87 24.38
CA SER A 37 -22.44 7.89 23.34
C SER A 37 -21.87 8.31 22.01
N PHE A 38 -22.37 7.71 20.94
CA PHE A 38 -22.08 8.06 19.56
C PHE A 38 -23.40 8.30 18.82
N ASN A 39 -23.81 9.54 18.70
CA ASN A 39 -25.07 9.90 18.05
C ASN A 39 -24.75 10.53 16.69
N THR A 40 -25.45 10.08 15.65
CA THR A 40 -25.31 10.61 14.31
C THR A 40 -26.64 11.07 13.72
N SER A 41 -26.60 12.09 12.89
CA SER A 41 -27.73 12.51 12.09
C SER A 41 -27.35 12.66 10.63
N TYR A 42 -28.22 12.21 9.75
CA TYR A 42 -28.04 12.23 8.31
C TYR A 42 -29.23 12.94 7.66
N VAL A 43 -28.94 13.87 6.77
CA VAL A 43 -29.92 14.51 5.90
C VAL A 43 -29.55 14.24 4.46
N ILE A 44 -30.31 13.39 3.79
CA ILE A 44 -30.14 13.05 2.38
C ILE A 44 -30.83 14.11 1.53
N HIS A 45 -30.10 14.73 0.62
CA HIS A 45 -30.61 15.71 -0.33
C HIS A 45 -30.96 15.08 -1.68
N LYS A 46 -31.79 15.78 -2.47
CA LYS A 46 -32.19 15.31 -3.81
C LYS A 46 -31.01 15.13 -4.80
N ASP A 47 -29.89 15.78 -4.58
CA ASP A 47 -28.67 15.65 -5.38
C ASP A 47 -27.75 14.51 -4.92
N ALA A 48 -28.23 13.62 -4.06
CA ALA A 48 -27.51 12.54 -3.42
C ALA A 48 -26.34 12.97 -2.52
N SER A 49 -26.23 14.25 -2.19
CA SER A 49 -25.38 14.67 -1.10
C SER A 49 -26.03 14.35 0.24
N VAL A 50 -25.23 14.08 1.26
CA VAL A 50 -25.68 13.75 2.60
C VAL A 50 -24.98 14.64 3.61
N ASP A 51 -25.70 15.46 4.32
CA ASP A 51 -25.17 16.18 5.47
C ASP A 51 -25.15 15.28 6.69
N VAL A 52 -24.01 15.22 7.34
CA VAL A 52 -23.75 14.34 8.48
C VAL A 52 -23.30 15.18 9.67
N VAL A 53 -23.88 14.88 10.82
CA VAL A 53 -23.39 15.38 12.12
C VAL A 53 -23.18 14.19 13.02
N GLU A 54 -21.95 14.03 13.51
CA GLU A 54 -21.57 13.05 14.54
C GLU A 54 -21.39 13.79 15.87
N ASP A 55 -22.02 13.32 16.93
CA ASP A 55 -21.90 13.82 18.29
C ASP A 55 -21.36 12.71 19.17
N ILE A 56 -20.06 12.79 19.48
CA ILE A 56 -19.31 11.75 20.16
C ILE A 56 -18.96 12.24 21.56
N GLN A 57 -19.51 11.58 22.57
CA GLN A 57 -19.18 11.83 23.96
C GLN A 57 -18.22 10.76 24.46
N VAL A 58 -17.02 11.16 24.78
CA VAL A 58 -15.97 10.28 25.31
C VAL A 58 -15.74 10.57 26.78
N ASP A 59 -15.20 9.60 27.50
CA ASP A 59 -14.67 9.77 28.84
C ASP A 59 -13.31 9.14 28.92
N PHE A 60 -12.28 9.99 29.01
CA PHE A 60 -10.90 9.57 29.16
C PHE A 60 -10.56 9.10 30.58
N LEU A 61 -11.53 9.21 31.51
CA LEU A 61 -11.29 8.89 32.93
C LEU A 61 -10.09 9.71 33.46
N ALA A 62 -9.16 9.06 34.14
CA ALA A 62 -7.93 9.70 34.64
C ALA A 62 -6.80 9.77 33.60
N LEU A 63 -7.00 9.23 32.40
CA LEU A 63 -5.97 9.21 31.35
C LEU A 63 -5.79 10.61 30.76
N GLN A 64 -4.52 10.96 30.52
CA GLN A 64 -4.17 12.17 29.80
C GLN A 64 -4.05 11.85 28.30
N LYS A 65 -4.95 12.38 27.50
CA LYS A 65 -4.99 12.18 26.04
C LYS A 65 -4.88 13.52 25.33
N HIS A 66 -4.37 13.53 24.11
CA HIS A 66 -4.29 14.75 23.28
C HIS A 66 -5.56 14.98 22.44
N GLY A 67 -6.48 14.02 22.41
CA GLY A 67 -7.71 14.04 21.62
C GLY A 67 -8.07 12.66 21.08
N ILE A 68 -8.79 12.63 19.95
CA ILE A 68 -9.24 11.40 19.29
C ILE A 68 -8.87 11.38 17.81
N PHE A 69 -8.85 10.19 17.22
CA PHE A 69 -8.84 9.97 15.79
C PHE A 69 -10.20 9.46 15.34
N ARG A 70 -10.75 10.07 14.29
CA ARG A 70 -11.95 9.58 13.60
C ARG A 70 -11.59 9.14 12.20
N ASP A 71 -11.64 7.85 11.96
CA ASP A 71 -11.37 7.22 10.67
C ASP A 71 -12.69 6.98 9.92
N ILE A 72 -12.85 7.59 8.75
CA ILE A 72 -14.04 7.45 7.90
C ILE A 72 -13.60 6.80 6.59
N PRO A 73 -14.12 5.62 6.24
CA PRO A 73 -13.80 4.98 4.96
C PRO A 73 -14.28 5.84 3.78
N VAL A 74 -13.37 6.11 2.84
CA VAL A 74 -13.65 6.96 1.66
C VAL A 74 -13.18 6.30 0.36
N GLU A 75 -12.72 5.08 0.43
CA GLU A 75 -12.31 4.27 -0.73
C GLU A 75 -12.75 2.83 -0.51
N TYR A 76 -13.55 2.31 -1.44
CA TYR A 76 -14.16 1.00 -1.37
C TYR A 76 -13.78 0.18 -2.59
N LEU A 77 -13.50 -1.10 -2.38
CA LEU A 77 -13.38 -2.09 -3.44
C LEU A 77 -14.72 -2.24 -4.15
N ILE A 78 -14.67 -2.52 -5.46
CA ILE A 78 -15.84 -2.87 -6.25
C ILE A 78 -15.80 -4.36 -6.48
N ASP A 79 -16.86 -5.06 -6.13
CA ASP A 79 -16.97 -6.49 -6.34
C ASP A 79 -16.84 -6.82 -7.84
N GLY A 80 -15.94 -7.76 -8.15
CA GLY A 80 -15.66 -8.17 -9.53
C GLY A 80 -14.76 -7.21 -10.34
N ASP A 81 -14.36 -6.07 -9.79
CA ASP A 81 -13.44 -5.14 -10.44
C ASP A 81 -12.24 -4.77 -9.55
N PRO A 82 -11.15 -5.54 -9.59
CA PRO A 82 -9.97 -5.27 -8.76
C PRO A 82 -9.18 -4.03 -9.21
N ARG A 83 -9.51 -3.47 -10.39
CA ARG A 83 -8.79 -2.33 -10.96
C ARG A 83 -9.40 -0.98 -10.60
N HIS A 84 -10.62 -0.95 -10.14
CA HIS A 84 -11.27 0.29 -9.77
C HIS A 84 -11.74 0.26 -8.32
N HIS A 85 -11.42 1.31 -7.60
CA HIS A 85 -12.01 1.59 -6.29
C HIS A 85 -12.99 2.74 -6.43
N ARG A 86 -14.11 2.62 -5.73
CA ARG A 86 -15.08 3.70 -5.62
C ARG A 86 -14.60 4.71 -4.59
N LEU A 87 -14.65 5.98 -4.94
CA LEU A 87 -14.31 7.08 -4.05
C LEU A 87 -15.57 7.76 -3.49
N ILE A 88 -15.53 8.01 -2.19
CA ILE A 88 -16.46 8.87 -1.48
C ILE A 88 -15.76 10.18 -1.13
N THR A 89 -16.41 11.30 -1.33
CA THR A 89 -15.86 12.62 -1.03
C THR A 89 -16.49 13.19 0.21
N LEU A 90 -15.66 13.61 1.18
CA LEU A 90 -16.09 14.39 2.33
C LEU A 90 -15.64 15.84 2.16
N SER A 91 -16.56 16.77 2.38
CA SER A 91 -16.34 18.21 2.27
C SER A 91 -16.94 18.94 3.47
N ASN A 92 -16.64 20.23 3.62
CA ASN A 92 -17.18 21.11 4.65
C ASN A 92 -16.99 20.61 6.09
N ILE A 93 -15.87 19.92 6.34
CA ILE A 93 -15.61 19.32 7.68
C ILE A 93 -15.40 20.44 8.70
N LYS A 94 -16.15 20.37 9.80
CA LYS A 94 -16.01 21.24 10.97
C LYS A 94 -16.03 20.38 12.22
N VAL A 95 -15.32 20.81 13.25
CA VAL A 95 -15.27 20.10 14.54
C VAL A 95 -15.39 21.10 15.67
N ASP A 96 -16.37 20.91 16.55
CA ASP A 96 -16.62 21.73 17.73
C ASP A 96 -16.94 20.84 18.96
N ASP A 97 -17.10 21.47 20.14
CA ASP A 97 -17.41 20.81 21.41
C ASP A 97 -18.95 20.69 21.68
N GLY A 98 -19.77 21.00 20.67
CA GLY A 98 -21.21 21.04 20.78
C GLY A 98 -21.76 22.30 21.48
N ASN A 99 -20.89 23.20 21.98
CA ASN A 99 -21.21 24.48 22.61
C ASN A 99 -20.70 25.67 21.79
N GLY A 100 -20.18 25.43 20.59
CA GLY A 100 -19.69 26.44 19.67
C GLY A 100 -18.20 26.75 19.78
N LYS A 101 -17.45 26.05 20.64
CA LYS A 101 -15.99 26.16 20.70
C LYS A 101 -15.36 25.17 19.74
N ASN A 102 -14.61 25.68 18.75
CA ASN A 102 -13.95 24.84 17.76
C ASN A 102 -12.81 24.04 18.39
N TRP A 103 -12.70 22.77 18.03
CA TRP A 103 -11.53 21.95 18.22
C TRP A 103 -10.49 22.20 17.13
N LYS A 104 -9.21 22.16 17.49
CA LYS A 104 -8.13 22.03 16.51
C LYS A 104 -8.20 20.64 15.89
N PHE A 105 -8.13 20.56 14.57
CA PHE A 105 -8.11 19.27 13.88
C PHE A 105 -7.27 19.32 12.61
N GLU A 106 -6.78 18.15 12.22
CA GLU A 106 -6.05 17.91 10.99
C GLU A 106 -6.71 16.74 10.26
N LYS A 107 -6.61 16.70 8.95
CA LYS A 107 -7.12 15.60 8.13
C LYS A 107 -6.01 15.04 7.25
N SER A 108 -5.91 13.71 7.19
CA SER A 108 -4.96 12.99 6.37
C SER A 108 -5.59 11.74 5.77
N ARG A 109 -4.99 11.24 4.69
CA ARG A 109 -5.38 9.96 4.11
C ARG A 109 -4.55 8.86 4.76
N VAL A 110 -5.20 7.86 5.36
CA VAL A 110 -4.56 6.68 5.96
C VAL A 110 -5.20 5.44 5.34
N GLY A 111 -4.51 4.83 4.39
CA GLY A 111 -5.07 3.73 3.60
C GLY A 111 -6.32 4.14 2.84
N SER A 112 -7.41 3.40 3.02
CA SER A 112 -8.73 3.69 2.45
C SER A 112 -9.55 4.72 3.22
N ASN A 113 -9.05 5.21 4.37
CA ASN A 113 -9.78 6.11 5.25
C ASN A 113 -9.34 7.57 5.11
N LEU A 114 -10.26 8.49 5.30
CA LEU A 114 -9.95 9.85 5.72
C LEU A 114 -9.89 9.85 7.25
N GLN A 115 -8.72 10.11 7.80
CA GLN A 115 -8.50 10.25 9.23
C GLN A 115 -8.61 11.73 9.63
N ILE A 116 -9.46 12.01 10.61
CA ILE A 116 -9.60 13.32 11.26
C ILE A 116 -8.97 13.19 12.64
N LYS A 117 -7.78 13.79 12.81
CA LYS A 117 -7.10 13.91 14.10
C LYS A 117 -7.62 15.15 14.80
N ILE A 118 -8.29 14.98 15.94
CA ILE A 118 -8.95 16.06 16.69
C ILE A 118 -8.26 16.23 18.02
N GLY A 119 -7.76 17.41 18.29
CA GLY A 119 -7.06 17.77 19.52
C GLY A 119 -5.81 18.58 19.29
N ASP A 120 -5.01 18.76 20.34
CA ASP A 120 -3.78 19.56 20.32
C ASP A 120 -2.62 18.70 20.84
N ALA A 121 -1.56 18.56 20.05
CA ALA A 121 -0.39 17.76 20.41
C ALA A 121 0.34 18.29 21.64
N ASP A 122 0.23 19.60 21.90
CA ASP A 122 0.91 20.28 23.01
C ASP A 122 0.06 20.34 24.29
N LYS A 123 -1.18 19.84 24.25
CA LYS A 123 -2.11 19.89 25.37
C LYS A 123 -2.72 18.53 25.65
N THR A 124 -2.79 18.16 26.91
CA THR A 124 -3.53 16.98 27.35
C THR A 124 -4.86 17.36 27.98
N ILE A 125 -5.80 16.47 27.83
CA ILE A 125 -7.15 16.55 28.40
C ILE A 125 -7.47 15.21 29.06
N SER A 126 -8.36 15.23 30.07
CA SER A 126 -8.83 14.04 30.77
C SER A 126 -10.32 14.16 31.04
N GLY A 127 -10.95 13.09 31.56
CA GLY A 127 -12.36 13.04 31.89
C GLY A 127 -13.27 13.18 30.66
N PRO A 128 -14.53 13.63 30.88
CA PRO A 128 -15.52 13.74 29.83
C PRO A 128 -15.18 14.83 28.80
N GLN A 129 -15.23 14.46 27.52
CA GLN A 129 -15.07 15.38 26.39
C GLN A 129 -16.17 15.12 25.36
N ARG A 130 -16.50 16.14 24.56
CA ARG A 130 -17.48 16.06 23.50
C ARG A 130 -16.87 16.54 22.18
N TYR A 131 -17.07 15.76 21.14
CA TYR A 131 -16.64 16.06 19.79
C TYR A 131 -17.84 16.03 18.85
N ARG A 132 -18.19 17.18 18.30
CA ARG A 132 -19.22 17.31 17.28
C ARG A 132 -18.54 17.54 15.94
N ILE A 133 -18.67 16.56 15.06
CA ILE A 133 -18.07 16.59 13.72
C ILE A 133 -19.20 16.75 12.70
N SER A 134 -19.15 17.76 11.86
CA SER A 134 -20.10 17.95 10.76
C SER A 134 -19.37 17.93 9.43
N TYR A 135 -19.99 17.30 8.42
CA TYR A 135 -19.43 17.21 7.07
C TYR A 135 -20.53 16.87 6.05
N THR A 136 -20.24 17.09 4.76
CA THR A 136 -21.09 16.69 3.64
C THR A 136 -20.43 15.54 2.89
N VAL A 137 -21.18 14.48 2.62
CA VAL A 137 -20.76 13.27 1.89
C VAL A 137 -21.33 13.29 0.49
N LYS A 138 -20.52 12.90 -0.51
CA LYS A 138 -20.95 12.61 -1.88
C LYS A 138 -20.42 11.26 -2.32
N GLY A 139 -21.20 10.54 -3.13
CA GLY A 139 -20.82 9.25 -3.67
C GLY A 139 -21.13 8.05 -2.77
N ALA A 140 -21.96 8.18 -1.72
CA ALA A 140 -22.24 7.10 -0.77
C ALA A 140 -23.42 6.18 -1.17
N PHE A 141 -24.06 6.42 -2.31
CA PHE A 141 -25.21 5.62 -2.76
C PHE A 141 -24.80 4.45 -3.64
N ASN A 142 -25.37 3.30 -3.40
CA ASN A 142 -25.41 2.16 -4.33
C ASN A 142 -26.67 2.29 -5.20
N THR A 143 -26.57 1.95 -6.46
CA THR A 143 -27.69 2.01 -7.40
C THR A 143 -28.05 0.58 -7.83
N PHE A 144 -29.32 0.20 -7.64
CA PHE A 144 -29.92 -1.03 -8.07
C PHE A 144 -31.00 -0.73 -9.16
N ASP A 145 -31.57 -1.74 -9.76
CA ASP A 145 -32.56 -1.57 -10.83
C ASP A 145 -33.86 -0.94 -10.34
N ASP A 146 -34.30 -1.27 -9.11
CA ASP A 146 -35.57 -0.93 -8.51
C ASP A 146 -35.50 0.17 -7.44
N HIS A 147 -34.30 0.39 -6.85
CA HIS A 147 -34.09 1.38 -5.80
C HIS A 147 -32.67 1.94 -5.81
N ASP A 148 -32.44 2.99 -5.01
CA ASP A 148 -31.11 3.49 -4.66
C ASP A 148 -30.90 3.34 -3.16
N GLU A 149 -29.70 2.98 -2.71
CA GLU A 149 -29.41 2.61 -1.34
C GLU A 149 -28.30 3.48 -0.75
N PHE A 150 -28.57 4.12 0.35
CA PHE A 150 -27.55 4.72 1.19
C PHE A 150 -27.03 3.68 2.20
N PHE A 151 -25.80 3.25 2.02
CA PHE A 151 -25.10 2.31 2.91
C PHE A 151 -23.98 3.04 3.64
N TRP A 152 -24.04 3.09 4.97
CA TRP A 152 -23.06 3.86 5.72
C TRP A 152 -22.67 3.21 7.05
N ASN A 153 -21.34 3.11 7.30
CA ASN A 153 -20.81 2.73 8.61
C ASN A 153 -20.84 3.96 9.53
N ALA A 154 -21.90 4.06 10.35
CA ALA A 154 -22.22 5.25 11.12
C ALA A 154 -21.18 5.57 12.20
N THR A 155 -20.72 4.56 12.94
CA THR A 155 -19.74 4.78 14.01
C THR A 155 -18.30 4.60 13.56
N GLY A 156 -18.06 3.86 12.47
CA GLY A 156 -16.76 3.26 12.18
C GLY A 156 -16.52 2.01 13.03
N ASP A 157 -15.53 1.25 12.66
CA ASP A 157 -15.10 -0.01 13.28
C ASP A 157 -13.62 0.00 13.69
N GLN A 158 -13.00 1.20 13.77
CA GLN A 158 -11.58 1.35 14.10
C GLN A 158 -11.36 1.81 15.55
N TRP A 159 -12.42 1.89 16.35
CA TRP A 159 -12.30 2.28 17.75
C TRP A 159 -11.69 1.16 18.59
N GLY A 160 -10.51 1.39 19.18
CA GLY A 160 -9.85 0.47 20.12
C GLY A 160 -10.53 0.43 21.50
N VAL A 161 -11.65 1.10 21.66
CA VAL A 161 -12.42 1.27 22.91
C VAL A 161 -13.89 0.93 22.69
N PRO A 162 -14.61 0.55 23.74
CA PRO A 162 -16.03 0.26 23.65
C PRO A 162 -16.86 1.52 23.42
N ILE A 163 -17.99 1.37 22.69
CA ILE A 163 -19.04 2.39 22.53
C ILE A 163 -20.24 1.91 23.35
N GLN A 164 -20.58 2.59 24.44
CA GLN A 164 -21.65 2.17 25.34
C GLN A 164 -23.02 2.25 24.68
N SER A 165 -23.25 3.27 23.85
CA SER A 165 -24.49 3.39 23.07
C SER A 165 -24.21 4.09 21.74
N ALA A 166 -24.80 3.59 20.66
CA ALA A 166 -24.79 4.28 19.39
C ALA A 166 -26.20 4.45 18.84
N ARG A 167 -26.49 5.64 18.28
CA ARG A 167 -27.77 5.98 17.65
C ARG A 167 -27.54 6.75 16.36
N ALA A 168 -28.42 6.50 15.39
CA ALA A 168 -28.42 7.25 14.15
C ALA A 168 -29.86 7.69 13.83
N THR A 169 -30.00 8.89 13.28
CA THR A 169 -31.26 9.40 12.71
C THR A 169 -31.00 9.74 11.25
N LEU A 170 -31.96 9.45 10.39
CA LEU A 170 -31.84 9.72 8.97
C LEU A 170 -33.15 10.34 8.45
N THR A 171 -33.00 11.41 7.68
CA THR A 171 -34.10 12.06 6.96
C THR A 171 -33.77 12.05 5.48
N ALA A 172 -34.69 11.67 4.63
CA ALA A 172 -34.53 11.61 3.18
C ALA A 172 -35.79 12.16 2.47
N PRO A 173 -35.69 12.49 1.16
CA PRO A 173 -36.88 12.90 0.38
C PRO A 173 -37.99 11.84 0.35
N ALA A 174 -37.60 10.55 0.29
CA ALA A 174 -38.49 9.39 0.43
C ALA A 174 -37.66 8.18 0.88
N LEU A 175 -38.29 7.31 1.69
CA LEU A 175 -37.73 6.03 2.15
C LEU A 175 -38.70 4.91 1.88
N THR A 176 -38.23 3.77 1.42
CA THR A 176 -39.04 2.55 1.21
C THR A 176 -38.75 1.49 2.26
N GLU A 177 -37.47 1.32 2.61
CA GLU A 177 -37.04 0.31 3.55
C GLU A 177 -35.77 0.78 4.28
N VAL A 178 -35.58 0.32 5.52
CA VAL A 178 -34.36 0.58 6.29
C VAL A 178 -33.98 -0.66 7.09
N ILE A 179 -32.70 -0.85 7.27
CA ILE A 179 -32.13 -1.91 8.11
C ILE A 179 -30.82 -1.41 8.73
N CYS A 180 -30.38 -2.02 9.79
CA CYS A 180 -29.04 -1.76 10.36
C CYS A 180 -28.40 -3.02 10.91
N TYR A 181 -27.08 -2.97 10.99
CA TYR A 181 -26.27 -4.04 11.53
C TYR A 181 -25.32 -3.51 12.61
N GLU A 182 -25.09 -4.30 13.66
CA GLU A 182 -24.20 -3.95 14.76
C GLU A 182 -23.23 -5.09 15.08
N GLY A 183 -21.97 -4.77 15.34
CA GLY A 183 -20.95 -5.75 15.68
C GLY A 183 -19.65 -5.59 14.86
N PRO A 184 -18.82 -6.66 14.78
CA PRO A 184 -17.62 -6.63 13.98
C PRO A 184 -17.94 -6.56 12.48
N ARG A 185 -16.96 -6.14 11.70
CA ARG A 185 -17.08 -6.02 10.24
C ARG A 185 -17.58 -7.34 9.62
N GLY A 186 -18.55 -7.24 8.71
CA GLY A 186 -19.17 -8.40 8.06
C GLY A 186 -20.24 -9.11 8.88
N THR A 187 -20.62 -8.57 10.05
CA THR A 187 -21.72 -9.11 10.84
C THR A 187 -23.06 -8.95 10.13
N ASN A 188 -23.98 -9.89 10.35
CA ASN A 188 -25.38 -9.81 9.95
C ASN A 188 -26.34 -9.58 11.15
N ARG A 189 -25.80 -9.29 12.35
CA ARG A 189 -26.60 -9.02 13.55
C ARG A 189 -27.30 -7.67 13.42
N THR A 190 -28.63 -7.67 13.34
CA THR A 190 -29.44 -6.47 13.21
C THR A 190 -29.46 -5.66 14.50
N CYS A 191 -29.49 -4.32 14.38
CA CYS A 191 -29.76 -3.38 15.47
C CYS A 191 -31.27 -3.12 15.62
N ASN A 192 -31.65 -2.23 16.52
CA ASN A 192 -33.05 -1.69 16.60
C ASN A 192 -33.20 -0.58 15.57
N PHE A 193 -34.25 -0.65 14.75
CA PHE A 193 -34.55 0.40 13.77
C PHE A 193 -36.07 0.64 13.66
N SER A 194 -36.42 1.84 13.19
CA SER A 194 -37.80 2.18 12.83
C SER A 194 -37.80 3.12 11.62
N LEU A 195 -38.84 3.00 10.80
CA LEU A 195 -39.13 3.87 9.68
C LEU A 195 -40.47 4.55 9.89
N ASN A 196 -40.50 5.88 9.77
CA ASN A 196 -41.72 6.68 9.84
C ASN A 196 -41.71 7.74 8.73
N GLY A 197 -42.34 7.41 7.62
CA GLY A 197 -42.36 8.24 6.42
C GLY A 197 -40.95 8.49 5.86
N SER A 198 -40.53 9.74 5.88
CA SER A 198 -39.21 10.18 5.40
C SER A 198 -38.11 10.15 6.48
N ASN A 199 -38.42 9.62 7.68
CA ASN A 199 -37.47 9.59 8.79
C ASN A 199 -37.25 8.18 9.27
N ALA A 200 -35.98 7.84 9.51
CA ALA A 200 -35.56 6.58 10.09
C ALA A 200 -34.73 6.79 11.36
N THR A 201 -34.85 5.85 12.29
CA THR A 201 -34.01 5.82 13.49
C THR A 201 -33.38 4.47 13.66
N PHE A 202 -32.18 4.46 14.18
CA PHE A 202 -31.37 3.26 14.40
C PHE A 202 -30.70 3.35 15.78
N ALA A 203 -30.61 2.24 16.49
CA ALA A 203 -29.97 2.20 17.80
C ALA A 203 -29.37 0.83 18.06
N THR A 204 -28.20 0.78 18.64
CA THR A 204 -27.62 -0.48 19.09
C THR A 204 -28.46 -1.12 20.19
N LYS A 205 -28.54 -2.46 20.22
CA LYS A 205 -29.20 -3.24 21.25
C LYS A 205 -28.45 -3.25 22.58
N GLY A 206 -27.14 -2.95 22.49
CA GLY A 206 -26.26 -2.90 23.65
C GLY A 206 -24.96 -2.16 23.33
N GLN A 207 -24.00 -2.33 24.19
CA GLN A 207 -22.64 -1.82 23.98
C GLN A 207 -21.98 -2.51 22.80
N LEU A 208 -21.26 -1.73 22.00
CA LEU A 208 -20.33 -2.24 21.01
C LEU A 208 -18.96 -2.40 21.68
N SER A 209 -18.35 -3.57 21.54
CA SER A 209 -16.97 -3.81 21.98
C SER A 209 -15.98 -3.09 21.06
N SER A 210 -14.73 -3.02 21.46
CA SER A 210 -13.64 -2.51 20.60
C SER A 210 -13.69 -3.17 19.23
N PHE A 211 -13.45 -2.37 18.17
CA PHE A 211 -13.50 -2.78 16.75
C PHE A 211 -14.86 -3.28 16.25
N GLN A 212 -15.93 -2.89 16.93
CA GLN A 212 -17.30 -3.08 16.46
C GLN A 212 -17.93 -1.76 16.05
N GLY A 213 -18.89 -1.82 15.13
CA GLY A 213 -19.54 -0.63 14.60
C GLY A 213 -21.05 -0.82 14.42
N LEU A 214 -21.71 0.30 14.13
CA LEU A 214 -23.11 0.39 13.68
C LEU A 214 -23.11 0.78 12.22
N THR A 215 -23.69 -0.06 11.36
CA THR A 215 -23.92 0.22 9.95
C THR A 215 -25.40 0.44 9.70
N ILE A 216 -25.75 1.48 8.98
CA ILE A 216 -27.12 1.81 8.59
C ILE A 216 -27.29 1.65 7.09
N VAL A 217 -28.46 1.20 6.69
CA VAL A 217 -28.86 1.04 5.30
C VAL A 217 -30.24 1.64 5.12
N ALA A 218 -30.43 2.45 4.10
CA ALA A 218 -31.68 3.09 3.78
C ALA A 218 -31.94 3.10 2.28
N ALA A 219 -33.03 2.46 1.85
CA ALA A 219 -33.45 2.41 0.46
C ALA A 219 -34.37 3.59 0.14
N THR A 220 -34.12 4.21 -1.01
CA THR A 220 -34.94 5.27 -1.59
C THR A 220 -35.53 4.78 -2.92
N PRO A 221 -36.77 5.09 -3.27
CA PRO A 221 -37.31 4.71 -4.57
C PRO A 221 -36.63 5.47 -5.69
N LYS A 222 -36.55 4.87 -6.87
CA LYS A 222 -35.93 5.51 -8.06
C LYS A 222 -36.57 6.87 -8.33
N GLY A 223 -35.67 7.85 -8.60
CA GLY A 223 -36.07 9.23 -8.88
C GLY A 223 -36.33 10.09 -7.63
N ALA A 224 -36.37 9.54 -6.42
CA ALA A 224 -36.44 10.34 -5.21
C ALA A 224 -35.17 11.12 -4.92
N VAL A 225 -34.03 10.51 -5.31
CA VAL A 225 -32.69 11.08 -5.21
C VAL A 225 -32.02 10.96 -6.59
N ASN A 226 -31.33 12.00 -7.02
CA ASN A 226 -30.58 12.00 -8.28
C ASN A 226 -29.15 11.52 -8.00
N VAL A 227 -28.94 10.20 -8.05
CA VAL A 227 -27.65 9.57 -7.77
C VAL A 227 -26.72 9.69 -8.98
N PRO A 228 -25.61 10.43 -8.89
CA PRO A 228 -24.65 10.52 -9.98
C PRO A 228 -23.86 9.21 -10.13
N PRO A 229 -23.27 8.95 -11.30
CA PRO A 229 -22.33 7.83 -11.45
C PRO A 229 -21.22 7.88 -10.41
N PRO A 230 -20.74 6.72 -9.92
CA PRO A 230 -19.68 6.68 -8.91
C PRO A 230 -18.37 7.26 -9.44
N THR A 231 -17.65 7.99 -8.62
CA THR A 231 -16.29 8.39 -8.92
C THR A 231 -15.36 7.20 -8.73
N LEU A 232 -14.64 6.83 -9.78
CA LEU A 232 -13.75 5.67 -9.77
C LEU A 232 -12.28 6.11 -9.73
N LYS A 233 -11.48 5.39 -8.96
CA LYS A 233 -10.02 5.50 -8.94
C LYS A 233 -9.43 4.24 -9.54
N TYR A 234 -8.64 4.40 -10.59
CA TYR A 234 -7.91 3.29 -11.18
C TYR A 234 -6.74 2.87 -10.29
N ILE A 235 -6.63 1.58 -10.02
CA ILE A 235 -5.56 0.96 -9.23
C ILE A 235 -4.58 0.31 -10.19
N LYS A 236 -3.38 0.84 -10.22
CA LYS A 236 -2.30 0.30 -11.05
C LYS A 236 -1.85 -1.05 -10.53
N THR A 237 -1.56 -1.98 -11.45
CA THR A 237 -0.86 -3.21 -11.08
C THR A 237 0.56 -2.91 -10.58
N PRO A 238 1.21 -3.84 -9.86
CA PRO A 238 2.61 -3.66 -9.46
C PRO A 238 3.52 -3.40 -10.65
N GLU A 239 3.27 -4.04 -11.80
CA GLU A 239 4.02 -3.85 -13.04
C GLU A 239 3.81 -2.44 -13.61
N GLU A 240 2.56 -1.98 -13.70
CA GLU A 240 2.23 -0.62 -14.15
C GLU A 240 2.84 0.44 -13.22
N ALA A 241 2.78 0.21 -11.91
CA ALA A 241 3.38 1.10 -10.91
C ALA A 241 4.91 1.14 -11.03
N PHE A 242 5.54 -0.02 -11.27
CA PHE A 242 6.98 -0.12 -11.50
C PHE A 242 7.41 0.60 -12.78
N VAL A 243 6.68 0.38 -13.89
CA VAL A 243 6.93 1.07 -15.17
C VAL A 243 6.84 2.59 -15.00
N ASP A 244 5.83 3.08 -14.29
CA ASP A 244 5.67 4.50 -14.00
C ASP A 244 6.78 5.05 -13.09
N PHE A 245 7.12 4.31 -12.02
CA PHE A 245 8.20 4.69 -11.09
C PHE A 245 9.54 4.80 -11.80
N MET A 246 9.86 3.86 -12.70
CA MET A 246 11.07 3.88 -13.51
C MET A 246 11.05 4.93 -14.62
N GLY A 247 9.92 5.58 -14.86
CA GLY A 247 9.73 6.49 -15.99
C GLY A 247 9.85 5.80 -17.35
N LEU A 248 9.68 4.48 -17.36
CA LEU A 248 9.92 3.61 -18.52
C LEU A 248 8.76 3.75 -19.51
N LYS A 249 8.71 4.83 -20.24
CA LYS A 249 7.86 4.89 -21.44
C LYS A 249 8.43 3.95 -22.50
N PRO A 250 7.60 3.30 -23.33
CA PRO A 250 8.06 2.28 -24.28
C PRO A 250 9.15 2.80 -25.23
N LEU A 251 9.08 4.05 -25.66
CA LEU A 251 10.08 4.64 -26.55
C LEU A 251 11.51 4.71 -25.97
N PRO A 252 11.75 5.22 -24.73
CA PRO A 252 13.10 5.21 -24.16
C PRO A 252 13.63 3.81 -23.87
N ILE A 253 12.77 2.83 -23.53
CA ILE A 253 13.20 1.44 -23.34
C ILE A 253 13.72 0.85 -24.66
N ILE A 254 12.97 1.01 -25.72
CA ILE A 254 13.37 0.55 -27.07
C ILE A 254 14.68 1.23 -27.47
N GLY A 255 14.82 2.53 -27.24
CA GLY A 255 16.06 3.27 -27.46
C GLY A 255 17.24 2.72 -26.67
N ALA A 256 17.07 2.43 -25.37
CA ALA A 256 18.10 1.86 -24.52
C ALA A 256 18.51 0.44 -24.96
N ILE A 257 17.55 -0.39 -25.38
CA ILE A 257 17.83 -1.75 -25.92
C ILE A 257 18.62 -1.65 -27.23
N ILE A 258 18.23 -0.77 -28.14
CA ILE A 258 18.93 -0.56 -29.42
C ILE A 258 20.37 -0.08 -29.17
N LEU A 259 20.56 0.89 -28.26
CA LEU A 259 21.89 1.38 -27.87
C LEU A 259 22.73 0.29 -27.21
N GLY A 260 22.12 -0.53 -26.33
CA GLY A 260 22.77 -1.66 -25.67
C GLY A 260 23.23 -2.72 -26.70
N ILE A 261 22.37 -3.13 -27.60
CA ILE A 261 22.70 -4.09 -28.67
C ILE A 261 23.76 -3.48 -29.60
N GLY A 262 23.61 -2.21 -29.96
CA GLY A 262 24.58 -1.49 -30.79
C GLY A 262 25.97 -1.42 -30.14
N SER A 263 26.06 -1.12 -28.86
CA SER A 263 27.33 -1.06 -28.11
C SER A 263 28.00 -2.45 -28.01
N ILE A 264 27.21 -3.50 -27.72
CA ILE A 264 27.70 -4.88 -27.73
C ILE A 264 28.23 -5.24 -29.15
N GLY A 265 27.48 -4.88 -30.18
CA GLY A 265 27.91 -5.11 -31.58
C GLY A 265 29.23 -4.42 -31.91
N ILE A 266 29.42 -3.18 -31.44
CA ILE A 266 30.69 -2.44 -31.63
C ILE A 266 31.86 -3.14 -30.89
N VAL A 267 31.63 -3.56 -29.64
CA VAL A 267 32.63 -4.27 -28.85
C VAL A 267 33.01 -5.60 -29.50
N VAL A 268 32.02 -6.39 -29.92
CA VAL A 268 32.25 -7.66 -30.63
C VAL A 268 32.99 -7.44 -31.96
N ARG A 269 32.56 -6.42 -32.73
CA ARG A 269 33.26 -6.06 -33.97
C ARG A 269 34.69 -5.67 -33.73
N ASN A 270 34.98 -4.81 -32.76
CA ASN A 270 36.34 -4.38 -32.45
C ASN A 270 37.18 -5.55 -31.94
N TRP A 271 36.59 -6.42 -31.09
CA TRP A 271 37.28 -7.66 -30.70
C TRP A 271 37.56 -8.56 -31.89
N TRP A 272 36.61 -8.70 -32.82
CA TRP A 272 36.79 -9.52 -34.03
C TRP A 272 37.88 -8.95 -34.97
N LEU A 273 37.93 -7.63 -35.13
CA LEU A 273 38.88 -6.98 -36.05
C LEU A 273 40.26 -6.78 -35.46
N SER A 274 40.38 -6.51 -34.18
CA SER A 274 41.64 -6.07 -33.57
C SER A 274 42.04 -6.84 -32.32
N GLY A 275 41.09 -7.56 -31.68
CA GLY A 275 41.29 -8.27 -30.41
C GLY A 275 41.54 -9.77 -30.57
N ARG A 276 41.45 -10.29 -31.79
CA ARG A 276 41.84 -11.68 -32.04
C ARG A 276 43.36 -11.74 -32.12
N ASP A 277 43.96 -12.52 -31.25
CA ASP A 277 45.35 -12.90 -31.43
C ASP A 277 45.50 -13.46 -32.82
N ARG A 278 46.31 -12.79 -33.64
CA ARG A 278 46.67 -13.31 -34.97
C ARG A 278 47.47 -14.56 -34.72
N TRP A 279 46.77 -15.67 -34.82
CA TRP A 279 47.44 -16.95 -34.81
C TRP A 279 48.46 -16.98 -35.96
N ALA A 280 49.73 -16.90 -35.62
CA ALA A 280 50.80 -16.72 -36.61
C ALA A 280 51.23 -18.04 -37.25
N GLY A 281 50.49 -19.11 -37.05
CA GLY A 281 50.78 -20.41 -37.66
C GLY A 281 50.08 -21.58 -36.98
N ASP A 282 50.28 -22.76 -37.51
CA ASP A 282 49.75 -23.99 -36.94
C ASP A 282 50.48 -24.40 -35.66
N VAL A 283 49.80 -25.14 -34.79
CA VAL A 283 50.32 -25.69 -33.52
C VAL A 283 51.62 -26.51 -33.73
N HIS A 284 51.85 -26.99 -34.94
CA HIS A 284 53.09 -27.68 -35.36
C HIS A 284 54.35 -26.88 -35.06
N TYR A 285 54.30 -25.57 -35.03
CA TYR A 285 55.45 -24.75 -34.64
C TYR A 285 55.91 -25.01 -33.22
N LEU A 286 55.03 -25.41 -32.36
CA LEU A 286 55.37 -25.74 -30.98
C LEU A 286 56.04 -27.11 -30.84
N THR A 287 55.88 -27.99 -31.82
CA THR A 287 56.37 -29.35 -31.73
C THR A 287 57.67 -29.55 -32.50
N GLY A 288 58.13 -28.61 -33.36
CA GLY A 288 59.40 -28.60 -34.02
C GLY A 288 59.73 -29.80 -34.98
N SER A 289 58.64 -30.42 -35.49
CA SER A 289 58.78 -31.74 -36.13
C SER A 289 58.64 -31.75 -37.65
N ASP A 290 58.54 -30.58 -38.32
CA ASP A 290 58.29 -30.57 -39.76
C ASP A 290 59.32 -29.74 -40.51
N ALA A 291 60.12 -30.41 -41.33
CA ALA A 291 61.22 -29.82 -42.12
C ALA A 291 60.69 -28.84 -43.20
N ASN A 292 59.41 -28.86 -43.56
CA ASN A 292 58.82 -28.01 -44.56
C ASN A 292 58.08 -26.77 -43.95
N ASN A 293 58.04 -26.65 -42.64
CA ASN A 293 57.44 -25.51 -41.98
C ASN A 293 58.43 -24.34 -41.87
N PRO A 294 57.97 -23.11 -42.14
CA PRO A 294 58.77 -21.95 -41.80
C PRO A 294 59.10 -22.00 -40.31
N ARG A 295 60.28 -21.55 -39.95
CA ARG A 295 60.72 -21.53 -38.54
C ARG A 295 59.65 -21.00 -37.63
N PRO A 296 59.37 -21.67 -36.50
CA PRO A 296 58.50 -21.09 -35.47
C PRO A 296 59.02 -19.71 -35.12
N LEU A 297 58.12 -18.79 -34.85
CA LEU A 297 58.47 -17.43 -34.40
C LEU A 297 59.45 -17.46 -33.22
N PHE A 298 59.45 -18.56 -32.48
CA PHE A 298 60.38 -18.84 -31.40
C PHE A 298 60.84 -20.29 -31.51
N ALA A 299 62.19 -20.53 -31.47
CA ALA A 299 62.72 -21.87 -31.33
C ALA A 299 62.21 -22.46 -29.97
N ARG A 300 61.93 -23.76 -29.96
CA ARG A 300 61.32 -24.45 -28.78
C ARG A 300 62.13 -24.21 -27.50
N GLU A 301 63.38 -24.04 -27.61
CA GLU A 301 64.33 -23.80 -26.50
C GLU A 301 64.35 -22.33 -26.09
N THR A 302 64.02 -21.40 -27.00
CA THR A 302 64.09 -19.98 -26.77
C THR A 302 62.70 -19.45 -26.24
N VAL A 303 61.58 -20.13 -26.47
CA VAL A 303 60.31 -19.73 -25.93
C VAL A 303 60.33 -19.68 -24.41
N VAL A 304 60.94 -20.67 -23.78
CA VAL A 304 61.05 -20.73 -22.32
C VAL A 304 62.10 -19.73 -21.80
N VAL A 305 63.12 -19.47 -22.52
CA VAL A 305 64.24 -18.56 -22.14
C VAL A 305 63.88 -17.11 -22.46
N GLU A 306 63.25 -16.87 -23.61
CA GLU A 306 62.92 -15.53 -24.12
C GLU A 306 61.76 -14.85 -23.32
N TYR A 307 60.92 -15.67 -22.78
CA TYR A 307 59.78 -15.21 -21.96
C TYR A 307 59.89 -15.64 -20.49
N ALA A 308 61.06 -16.12 -20.06
CA ALA A 308 61.32 -16.40 -18.66
C ALA A 308 61.22 -15.11 -17.80
N PRO A 309 60.62 -15.15 -16.62
CA PRO A 309 60.42 -13.97 -15.77
C PRO A 309 61.70 -13.11 -15.55
N PRO A 310 62.90 -13.69 -15.37
CA PRO A 310 64.14 -12.89 -15.20
C PRO A 310 64.50 -12.05 -16.40
N GLU A 311 64.27 -12.54 -17.62
CA GLU A 311 64.59 -11.84 -18.86
C GLU A 311 63.58 -10.72 -19.15
N ILE A 312 62.32 -11.00 -18.98
CA ILE A 312 61.27 -10.00 -19.13
C ILE A 312 61.45 -8.88 -18.10
N GLY A 313 61.77 -9.21 -16.86
CA GLY A 313 61.96 -8.24 -15.78
C GLY A 313 63.16 -7.32 -15.94
N ASN A 314 64.17 -7.71 -16.79
CA ASN A 314 65.35 -6.92 -17.07
C ASN A 314 65.19 -5.97 -18.26
N GLU A 315 64.12 -6.06 -19.00
CA GLU A 315 63.87 -5.15 -20.13
C GLU A 315 63.55 -3.73 -19.66
N LYS A 316 64.19 -2.74 -20.28
CA LYS A 316 63.99 -1.31 -19.97
C LYS A 316 62.71 -0.71 -20.64
N ARG A 317 61.91 -1.51 -21.30
CA ARG A 317 60.64 -1.09 -21.94
C ARG A 317 59.42 -1.47 -21.10
N PRO A 318 58.33 -0.79 -21.24
CA PRO A 318 57.08 -1.22 -20.59
C PRO A 318 56.64 -2.59 -21.15
N LEU A 319 56.32 -3.50 -20.24
CA LEU A 319 55.85 -4.85 -20.57
C LEU A 319 54.51 -4.79 -21.30
N ARG A 320 54.35 -5.65 -22.30
CA ARG A 320 53.05 -5.82 -22.95
C ARG A 320 52.14 -6.68 -22.08
N PRO A 321 50.81 -6.58 -22.21
CA PRO A 321 49.87 -7.34 -21.38
C PRO A 321 50.11 -8.85 -21.38
N ALA A 322 50.50 -9.42 -22.52
CA ALA A 322 50.84 -10.84 -22.62
C ALA A 322 52.13 -11.23 -21.85
N GLU A 323 53.07 -10.34 -21.75
CA GLU A 323 54.34 -10.55 -21.02
C GLU A 323 54.15 -10.45 -19.51
N ILE A 324 53.21 -9.59 -19.07
CA ILE A 324 52.80 -9.50 -17.66
C ILE A 324 52.15 -10.81 -17.20
N GLY A 325 51.34 -11.45 -18.04
CA GLY A 325 50.75 -12.75 -17.77
C GLY A 325 51.75 -13.92 -17.61
N LEU A 326 52.97 -13.77 -18.14
CA LEU A 326 54.03 -14.75 -17.97
C LEU A 326 54.82 -14.57 -16.67
N LEU A 327 54.68 -13.42 -16.01
CA LEU A 327 55.33 -13.12 -14.74
C LEU A 327 54.47 -13.50 -13.53
N LEU A 328 53.13 -13.74 -13.75
CA LEU A 328 52.15 -14.19 -12.75
C LEU A 328 51.99 -15.72 -12.80
#